data_98403993281747934dd354dba6dcd9b1
#
_entry.id   98403993281747934dd354dba6dcd9b1
#
_cell.length_a   1.000
_cell.length_b   1.000
_cell.length_c   1.000
_cell.angle_alpha   90.00
_cell.angle_beta   90.00
_cell.angle_gamma   90.00
#
_symmetry.space_group_name_H-M   'P 1'
#
loop_
_entity.id
_entity.type
_entity.pdbx_description
1 polymer ?
#
loop_
_entity_poly.entity_id
_entity_poly.type
_entity_poly.pdbx_seq_one_letter_code
_entity_poly.pdbx_strand_id
1 'polypeptide(L)'
;MTPKPYCLFVTSFLPYPTGGGSAMRASVALEVLSSRYSVIVVQPELWARREGIFHDDWVRAHSAAFFRIHPHHVQDIRPLVEDFLAGEPGGAALDVVYAFRQAVAPLAINCFNAAGSRPRVTILDLDDDECAHNEQFAPLHEAAGEAALAAKLRSEIATKKLFLAMLMPRFNHLLLASADDCRTLRSRHPAHSFVHLPNAVRAPESPAAGVNRDPRSILFVGSLDYLPNEDAVAFFARSILPLIRERDDRMTFRIVGVGQSESIAAVRRFPGVRLIGAVPDLVPEYASAGMLVVPLRAGSGTRIKILEAFQHRTPVVSTTKGAEGLAVTNGEHLLIADTPEEFAAACLRLSSDDDLCRRLTEKAHAWVVQHHSIDTVRRILRECWGAPSIDSPRPRH
;
A
#
# COMPACT_ATOMS: atom_id res chain seq x y z
N MET A 1 -20.06 -1.12 -30.40
CA MET A 1 -19.76 -1.53 -29.02
C MET A 1 -20.67 -0.73 -28.10
N THR A 2 -21.34 -1.38 -27.17
CA THR A 2 -22.12 -0.65 -26.14
C THR A 2 -21.17 0.24 -25.33
N PRO A 3 -21.52 1.51 -25.07
CA PRO A 3 -20.68 2.39 -24.28
C PRO A 3 -20.47 1.79 -22.88
N LYS A 4 -19.26 1.96 -22.33
CA LYS A 4 -18.98 1.51 -20.96
C LYS A 4 -19.77 2.38 -19.98
N PRO A 5 -20.32 1.79 -18.91
CA PRO A 5 -20.95 2.57 -17.83
C PRO A 5 -19.87 3.42 -17.11
N TYR A 6 -20.30 4.49 -16.44
CA TYR A 6 -19.39 5.40 -15.76
C TYR A 6 -19.12 4.97 -14.31
N CYS A 7 -17.87 5.16 -13.90
CA CYS A 7 -17.42 5.03 -12.52
C CYS A 7 -16.77 6.34 -12.06
N LEU A 8 -17.18 6.86 -10.92
CA LEU A 8 -16.48 7.94 -10.25
C LEU A 8 -15.45 7.35 -9.28
N PHE A 9 -14.18 7.69 -9.47
CA PHE A 9 -13.08 7.33 -8.59
C PHE A 9 -12.53 8.57 -7.88
N VAL A 10 -12.87 8.74 -6.61
CA VAL A 10 -12.36 9.83 -5.77
C VAL A 10 -11.20 9.32 -4.93
N THR A 11 -10.03 9.93 -5.04
CA THR A 11 -8.80 9.46 -4.40
C THR A 11 -7.98 10.58 -3.78
N SER A 12 -7.47 10.38 -2.55
CA SER A 12 -6.54 11.32 -1.90
C SER A 12 -5.08 11.15 -2.37
N PHE A 13 -4.76 10.08 -3.07
CA PHE A 13 -3.42 9.81 -3.61
C PHE A 13 -3.47 9.78 -5.12
N LEU A 14 -2.46 10.37 -5.78
CA LEU A 14 -2.32 10.22 -7.22
C LEU A 14 -2.03 8.74 -7.55
N PRO A 15 -2.91 8.06 -8.34
CA PRO A 15 -2.65 6.69 -8.73
C PRO A 15 -1.39 6.59 -9.58
N TYR A 16 -0.44 5.77 -9.14
CA TYR A 16 0.78 5.52 -9.89
C TYR A 16 1.33 4.11 -9.64
N PRO A 17 1.87 3.41 -10.66
CA PRO A 17 2.32 2.02 -10.57
C PRO A 17 3.45 1.75 -9.58
N THR A 18 4.25 2.76 -9.28
CA THR A 18 5.43 2.66 -8.40
C THR A 18 5.38 3.72 -7.30
N GLY A 19 6.23 3.62 -6.29
CA GLY A 19 6.33 4.59 -5.21
C GLY A 19 5.65 4.13 -3.91
N GLY A 20 4.88 5.01 -3.28
CA GLY A 20 4.24 4.70 -2.02
C GLY A 20 3.07 3.72 -2.14
N GLY A 21 2.87 2.88 -1.12
CA GLY A 21 1.86 1.81 -1.13
C GLY A 21 0.46 2.26 -1.51
N SER A 22 0.00 3.40 -1.00
CA SER A 22 -1.33 3.94 -1.32
C SER A 22 -1.45 4.38 -2.78
N ALA A 23 -0.39 4.96 -3.38
CA ALA A 23 -0.38 5.31 -4.80
C ALA A 23 -0.44 4.05 -5.68
N MET A 24 0.32 3.00 -5.32
CA MET A 24 0.31 1.71 -6.01
C MET A 24 -1.07 1.05 -5.90
N ARG A 25 -1.68 1.02 -4.71
CA ARG A 25 -3.03 0.49 -4.51
C ARG A 25 -4.08 1.22 -5.35
N ALA A 26 -4.06 2.55 -5.32
CA ALA A 26 -4.95 3.39 -6.13
C ALA A 26 -4.76 3.13 -7.63
N SER A 27 -3.53 2.89 -8.09
CA SER A 27 -3.26 2.58 -9.49
C SER A 27 -3.82 1.22 -9.92
N VAL A 28 -3.71 0.21 -9.07
CA VAL A 28 -4.31 -1.12 -9.32
C VAL A 28 -5.83 -1.01 -9.37
N ALA A 29 -6.45 -0.26 -8.44
CA ALA A 29 -7.88 -0.03 -8.47
C ALA A 29 -8.33 0.66 -9.76
N LEU A 30 -7.64 1.74 -10.17
CA LEU A 30 -7.95 2.47 -11.41
C LEU A 30 -7.79 1.58 -12.65
N GLU A 31 -6.73 0.80 -12.76
CA GLU A 31 -6.50 -0.13 -13.87
C GLU A 31 -7.63 -1.18 -13.97
N VAL A 32 -8.04 -1.74 -12.83
CA VAL A 32 -9.13 -2.73 -12.80
C VAL A 32 -10.48 -2.08 -13.14
N LEU A 33 -10.77 -0.88 -12.62
CA LEU A 33 -11.98 -0.13 -12.92
C LEU A 33 -12.04 0.25 -14.41
N SER A 34 -10.97 0.79 -14.99
CA SER A 34 -10.91 1.24 -16.39
C SER A 34 -11.08 0.09 -17.40
N SER A 35 -10.80 -1.15 -16.98
CA SER A 35 -11.07 -2.32 -17.83
C SER A 35 -12.58 -2.51 -18.13
N ARG A 36 -13.46 -2.02 -17.25
CA ARG A 36 -14.92 -2.21 -17.33
C ARG A 36 -15.69 -0.91 -17.48
N TYR A 37 -15.20 0.18 -16.91
CA TYR A 37 -15.90 1.46 -16.80
C TYR A 37 -15.18 2.57 -17.56
N SER A 38 -15.92 3.59 -17.98
CA SER A 38 -15.39 4.93 -18.27
C SER A 38 -15.17 5.62 -16.93
N VAL A 39 -13.90 5.74 -16.48
CA VAL A 39 -13.60 6.22 -15.13
C VAL A 39 -13.38 7.72 -15.11
N ILE A 40 -14.13 8.43 -14.29
CA ILE A 40 -13.91 9.83 -13.93
C ILE A 40 -13.07 9.83 -12.67
N VAL A 41 -11.83 10.32 -12.75
CA VAL A 41 -10.93 10.42 -11.59
C VAL A 41 -10.98 11.82 -11.03
N VAL A 42 -11.25 11.94 -9.73
CA VAL A 42 -11.19 13.19 -8.98
C VAL A 42 -10.17 13.05 -7.86
N GLN A 43 -9.14 13.90 -7.88
CA GLN A 43 -8.10 13.95 -6.86
C GLN A 43 -8.10 15.33 -6.17
N PRO A 44 -8.68 15.45 -4.97
CA PRO A 44 -8.47 16.62 -4.13
C PRO A 44 -7.05 16.62 -3.57
N GLU A 45 -6.35 17.73 -3.71
CA GLU A 45 -5.03 17.92 -3.12
C GLU A 45 -5.19 18.23 -1.62
N LEU A 46 -5.44 17.20 -0.80
CA LEU A 46 -5.67 17.34 0.65
C LEU A 46 -4.39 17.62 1.45
N TRP A 47 -3.22 17.40 0.86
CA TRP A 47 -1.92 17.49 1.51
C TRP A 47 -1.02 18.46 0.75
N ALA A 48 -0.20 19.23 1.48
CA ALA A 48 0.81 20.09 0.87
C ALA A 48 1.69 19.27 -0.09
N ARG A 49 1.90 19.79 -1.29
CA ARG A 49 2.73 19.15 -2.32
C ARG A 49 4.11 18.87 -1.72
N ARG A 50 4.47 17.58 -1.58
CA ARG A 50 5.89 17.22 -1.59
C ARG A 50 6.33 17.41 -3.04
N GLU A 51 7.38 18.21 -3.26
CA GLU A 51 8.00 18.39 -4.57
C GLU A 51 8.34 17.00 -5.13
N GLY A 52 7.65 16.60 -6.17
CA GLY A 52 7.81 15.31 -6.84
C GLY A 52 7.34 15.40 -8.29
N ILE A 53 7.86 14.50 -9.13
CA ILE A 53 7.44 14.38 -10.53
C ILE A 53 5.99 13.87 -10.51
N PHE A 54 5.06 14.68 -11.00
CA PHE A 54 3.65 14.29 -11.12
C PHE A 54 3.45 13.56 -12.44
N HIS A 55 3.05 12.30 -12.34
CA HIS A 55 2.77 11.44 -13.49
C HIS A 55 1.27 11.47 -13.84
N ASP A 56 0.73 12.66 -14.11
CA ASP A 56 -0.67 12.84 -14.52
C ASP A 56 -1.00 12.04 -15.78
N ASP A 57 -0.03 11.88 -16.66
CA ASP A 57 -0.19 11.18 -17.93
C ASP A 57 -0.64 9.72 -17.72
N TRP A 58 -0.12 9.05 -16.68
CA TRP A 58 -0.54 7.70 -16.38
C TRP A 58 -2.03 7.63 -15.98
N VAL A 59 -2.48 8.57 -15.15
CA VAL A 59 -3.90 8.64 -14.74
C VAL A 59 -4.79 8.99 -15.94
N ARG A 60 -4.38 9.94 -16.77
CA ARG A 60 -5.12 10.35 -17.98
C ARG A 60 -5.24 9.20 -18.98
N ALA A 61 -4.22 8.37 -19.12
CA ALA A 61 -4.26 7.19 -20.00
C ALA A 61 -5.23 6.11 -19.52
N HIS A 62 -5.60 6.11 -18.22
CA HIS A 62 -6.48 5.10 -17.61
C HIS A 62 -7.86 5.67 -17.19
N SER A 63 -8.17 6.92 -17.56
CA SER A 63 -9.43 7.57 -17.21
C SER A 63 -10.11 8.23 -18.41
N ALA A 64 -11.43 8.36 -18.35
CA ALA A 64 -12.21 9.16 -19.30
C ALA A 64 -12.04 10.66 -19.01
N ALA A 65 -11.92 11.02 -17.73
CA ALA A 65 -11.61 12.38 -17.28
C ALA A 65 -10.77 12.34 -16.00
N PHE A 66 -9.89 13.33 -15.84
CA PHE A 66 -9.09 13.49 -14.64
C PHE A 66 -9.14 14.96 -14.17
N PHE A 67 -9.65 15.14 -12.96
CA PHE A 67 -9.78 16.42 -12.29
C PHE A 67 -8.92 16.45 -11.04
N ARG A 68 -7.91 17.32 -11.03
CA ARG A 68 -7.14 17.66 -9.85
C ARG A 68 -7.73 18.93 -9.25
N ILE A 69 -8.09 18.87 -7.95
CA ILE A 69 -8.79 19.96 -7.27
C ILE A 69 -7.90 20.52 -6.17
N HIS A 70 -7.63 21.83 -6.27
CA HIS A 70 -6.86 22.54 -5.25
C HIS A 70 -7.62 22.58 -3.90
N PRO A 71 -6.95 22.51 -2.72
CA PRO A 71 -7.58 22.45 -1.41
C PRO A 71 -8.65 23.52 -1.14
N HIS A 72 -8.47 24.72 -1.66
CA HIS A 72 -9.42 25.82 -1.50
C HIS A 72 -10.74 25.63 -2.29
N HIS A 73 -10.79 24.68 -3.23
CA HIS A 73 -11.95 24.39 -4.07
C HIS A 73 -12.58 23.02 -3.80
N VAL A 74 -12.14 22.33 -2.75
CA VAL A 74 -12.56 20.95 -2.43
C VAL A 74 -13.94 20.86 -1.75
N GLN A 75 -14.69 21.96 -1.60
CA GLN A 75 -15.94 21.97 -0.84
C GLN A 75 -17.05 21.12 -1.49
N ASP A 76 -17.17 21.11 -2.82
CA ASP A 76 -18.13 20.29 -3.55
C ASP A 76 -17.58 19.93 -4.94
N ILE A 77 -17.47 18.64 -5.22
CA ILE A 77 -17.06 18.12 -6.53
C ILE A 77 -18.24 17.73 -7.42
N ARG A 78 -19.47 17.79 -6.89
CA ARG A 78 -20.67 17.35 -7.56
C ARG A 78 -20.96 18.12 -8.85
N PRO A 79 -20.91 19.47 -8.88
CA PRO A 79 -21.15 20.21 -10.12
C PRO A 79 -20.19 19.81 -11.24
N LEU A 80 -18.92 19.58 -10.92
CA LEU A 80 -17.91 19.16 -11.88
C LEU A 80 -18.25 17.79 -12.52
N VAL A 81 -18.74 16.85 -11.71
CA VAL A 81 -19.12 15.52 -12.17
C VAL A 81 -20.41 15.58 -12.98
N GLU A 82 -21.38 16.39 -12.55
CA GLU A 82 -22.66 16.62 -13.25
C GLU A 82 -22.44 17.26 -14.62
N ASP A 83 -21.61 18.29 -14.72
CA ASP A 83 -21.27 18.97 -15.98
C ASP A 83 -20.60 18.02 -16.97
N PHE A 84 -19.66 17.18 -16.47
CA PHE A 84 -19.04 16.16 -17.31
C PHE A 84 -20.07 15.14 -17.84
N LEU A 85 -20.90 14.59 -16.98
CA LEU A 85 -21.91 13.59 -17.36
C LEU A 85 -22.99 14.17 -18.30
N ALA A 86 -23.36 15.44 -18.12
CA ALA A 86 -24.32 16.13 -18.99
C ALA A 86 -23.76 16.33 -20.41
N GLY A 87 -22.45 16.45 -20.58
CA GLY A 87 -21.79 16.55 -21.88
C GLY A 87 -21.69 15.21 -22.62
N GLU A 88 -21.95 14.11 -21.97
CA GLU A 88 -21.82 12.77 -22.55
C GLU A 88 -23.09 12.32 -23.28
N PRO A 89 -22.98 11.58 -24.41
CA PRO A 89 -24.14 11.15 -25.20
C PRO A 89 -25.11 10.26 -24.40
N GLY A 90 -26.40 10.56 -24.47
CA GLY A 90 -27.46 9.66 -23.97
C GLY A 90 -27.82 9.79 -22.50
N GLY A 91 -27.33 10.83 -21.78
CA GLY A 91 -27.62 11.02 -20.36
C GLY A 91 -26.89 10.00 -19.49
N ALA A 92 -25.59 10.17 -19.37
CA ALA A 92 -24.72 9.27 -18.64
C ALA A 92 -25.02 9.31 -17.13
N ALA A 93 -25.09 8.12 -16.50
CA ALA A 93 -25.26 7.95 -15.06
C ALA A 93 -24.08 7.21 -14.44
N LEU A 94 -23.82 7.45 -13.16
CA LEU A 94 -22.82 6.73 -12.40
C LEU A 94 -23.35 5.33 -12.03
N ASP A 95 -22.66 4.27 -12.47
CA ASP A 95 -22.95 2.89 -12.06
C ASP A 95 -22.20 2.54 -10.76
N VAL A 96 -20.97 3.03 -10.62
CA VAL A 96 -20.11 2.80 -9.46
C VAL A 96 -19.52 4.10 -8.94
N VAL A 97 -19.47 4.25 -7.62
CA VAL A 97 -18.66 5.27 -6.95
C VAL A 97 -17.65 4.57 -6.04
N TYR A 98 -16.38 4.83 -6.26
CA TYR A 98 -15.26 4.30 -5.50
C TYR A 98 -14.52 5.44 -4.81
N ALA A 99 -14.53 5.46 -3.49
CA ALA A 99 -13.75 6.39 -2.67
C ALA A 99 -12.51 5.69 -2.12
N PHE A 100 -11.33 6.22 -2.38
CA PHE A 100 -10.07 5.70 -1.85
C PHE A 100 -9.57 6.56 -0.70
N ARG A 101 -9.55 6.00 0.47
CA ARG A 101 -9.30 6.57 1.80
C ARG A 101 -10.50 7.33 2.37
N GLN A 102 -10.65 7.22 3.67
CA GLN A 102 -11.77 7.78 4.43
C GLN A 102 -11.90 9.30 4.26
N ALA A 103 -10.80 10.03 4.08
CA ALA A 103 -10.77 11.48 3.96
C ALA A 103 -11.56 12.04 2.76
N VAL A 104 -11.66 11.28 1.66
CA VAL A 104 -12.40 11.71 0.44
C VAL A 104 -13.83 11.18 0.38
N ALA A 105 -14.24 10.33 1.33
CA ALA A 105 -15.55 9.72 1.33
C ALA A 105 -16.72 10.74 1.34
N PRO A 106 -16.68 11.87 2.07
CA PRO A 106 -17.73 12.89 2.01
C PRO A 106 -17.93 13.48 0.61
N LEU A 107 -16.83 13.72 -0.12
CA LEU A 107 -16.89 14.23 -1.49
C LEU A 107 -17.56 13.21 -2.44
N ALA A 108 -17.20 11.94 -2.29
CA ALA A 108 -17.82 10.86 -3.05
C ALA A 108 -19.32 10.72 -2.75
N ILE A 109 -19.71 10.83 -1.47
CA ILE A 109 -21.13 10.78 -1.03
C ILE A 109 -21.96 11.90 -1.65
N ASN A 110 -21.42 13.11 -1.76
CA ASN A 110 -22.11 14.24 -2.39
C ASN A 110 -22.45 13.95 -3.86
N CYS A 111 -21.72 13.07 -4.53
CA CYS A 111 -21.96 12.68 -5.92
C CYS A 111 -22.91 11.49 -6.09
N PHE A 112 -23.44 10.88 -5.01
CA PHE A 112 -24.31 9.69 -5.12
C PHE A 112 -25.60 9.93 -5.93
N ASN A 113 -26.07 11.16 -6.03
CA ASN A 113 -27.23 11.52 -6.82
C ASN A 113 -26.86 12.43 -8.01
N ALA A 114 -25.59 12.51 -8.38
CA ALA A 114 -25.19 13.17 -9.61
C ALA A 114 -25.86 12.47 -10.81
N ALA A 115 -26.33 13.23 -11.78
CA ALA A 115 -27.13 12.74 -12.92
C ALA A 115 -28.49 12.10 -12.53
N GLY A 116 -29.07 12.47 -11.38
CA GLY A 116 -30.47 12.13 -11.02
C GLY A 116 -30.70 10.69 -10.55
N SER A 117 -29.67 9.83 -10.51
CA SER A 117 -29.79 8.45 -10.02
C SER A 117 -28.67 8.09 -9.07
N ARG A 118 -29.00 7.23 -8.08
CA ARG A 118 -28.00 6.68 -7.16
C ARG A 118 -27.16 5.61 -7.87
N PRO A 119 -25.82 5.56 -7.67
CA PRO A 119 -24.99 4.51 -8.23
C PRO A 119 -25.42 3.14 -7.69
N ARG A 120 -25.35 2.13 -8.55
CA ARG A 120 -25.71 0.76 -8.19
C ARG A 120 -24.78 0.19 -7.10
N VAL A 121 -23.51 0.56 -7.13
CA VAL A 121 -22.51 0.11 -6.14
C VAL A 121 -21.69 1.28 -5.62
N THR A 122 -21.54 1.36 -4.31
CA THR A 122 -20.67 2.33 -3.63
C THR A 122 -19.64 1.61 -2.81
N ILE A 123 -18.37 1.97 -3.00
CA ILE A 123 -17.21 1.34 -2.38
C ILE A 123 -16.39 2.40 -1.64
N LEU A 124 -16.07 2.12 -0.38
CA LEU A 124 -15.07 2.86 0.38
C LEU A 124 -13.87 1.96 0.63
N ASP A 125 -12.77 2.22 -0.05
CA ASP A 125 -11.51 1.56 0.19
C ASP A 125 -10.75 2.32 1.29
N LEU A 126 -10.72 1.73 2.46
CA LEU A 126 -10.03 2.27 3.63
C LEU A 126 -8.52 2.09 3.55
N ASP A 127 -8.05 1.05 2.79
CA ASP A 127 -6.67 0.59 2.77
C ASP A 127 -6.27 -0.06 4.12
N ASP A 128 -6.19 0.73 5.20
CA ASP A 128 -5.89 0.29 6.56
C ASP A 128 -6.91 0.83 7.59
N ASP A 129 -6.89 0.30 8.81
CA ASP A 129 -7.60 0.88 9.95
C ASP A 129 -6.80 2.06 10.50
N GLU A 130 -7.17 3.28 10.12
CA GLU A 130 -6.51 4.51 10.57
C GLU A 130 -6.55 4.69 12.10
N CYS A 131 -7.51 4.09 12.80
CA CYS A 131 -7.59 4.15 14.26
C CYS A 131 -6.53 3.23 14.87
N ALA A 132 -6.44 2.00 14.39
CA ALA A 132 -5.41 1.05 14.81
C ALA A 132 -4.00 1.59 14.47
N HIS A 133 -3.85 2.27 13.34
CA HIS A 133 -2.62 2.99 13.00
C HIS A 133 -2.25 4.02 14.08
N ASN A 134 -3.16 4.94 14.43
CA ASN A 134 -2.90 5.95 15.45
C ASN A 134 -2.61 5.33 16.83
N GLU A 135 -3.36 4.28 17.22
CA GLU A 135 -3.14 3.54 18.47
C GLU A 135 -1.72 2.95 18.56
N GLN A 136 -1.20 2.46 17.44
CA GLN A 136 0.14 1.87 17.35
C GLN A 136 1.25 2.94 17.29
N PHE A 137 1.02 4.04 16.58
CA PHE A 137 2.06 5.05 16.31
C PHE A 137 2.23 6.06 17.45
N ALA A 138 1.18 6.38 18.19
CA ALA A 138 1.28 7.34 19.28
C ALA A 138 2.35 6.98 20.33
N PRO A 139 2.48 5.72 20.81
CA PRO A 139 3.56 5.34 21.71
C PRO A 139 4.96 5.44 21.09
N LEU A 140 5.09 5.19 19.78
CA LEU A 140 6.37 5.26 19.07
C LEU A 140 6.88 6.71 18.99
N HIS A 141 6.00 7.64 18.61
CA HIS A 141 6.35 9.07 18.60
C HIS A 141 6.67 9.60 20.00
N GLU A 142 5.97 9.11 21.04
CA GLU A 142 6.29 9.46 22.40
C GLU A 142 7.69 8.98 22.81
N ALA A 143 8.04 7.74 22.46
CA ALA A 143 9.38 7.17 22.70
C ALA A 143 10.48 7.89 21.90
N ALA A 144 10.15 8.45 20.74
CA ALA A 144 11.05 9.28 19.93
C ALA A 144 11.17 10.73 20.44
N GLY A 145 10.49 11.11 21.53
CA GLY A 145 10.50 12.48 22.08
C GLY A 145 9.50 13.43 21.42
N GLU A 146 8.65 12.95 20.53
CA GLU A 146 7.66 13.74 19.77
C GLU A 146 6.30 13.76 20.48
N ALA A 147 6.27 14.17 21.76
CA ALA A 147 5.09 14.10 22.63
C ALA A 147 3.87 14.85 22.07
N ALA A 148 4.06 15.98 21.40
CA ALA A 148 2.98 16.74 20.78
C ALA A 148 2.28 15.95 19.66
N LEU A 149 3.05 15.26 18.81
CA LEU A 149 2.51 14.41 17.76
C LEU A 149 1.81 13.18 18.33
N ALA A 150 2.39 12.54 19.35
CA ALA A 150 1.76 11.42 20.06
C ALA A 150 0.41 11.82 20.66
N ALA A 151 0.33 12.97 21.32
CA ALA A 151 -0.91 13.51 21.88
C ALA A 151 -1.96 13.79 20.78
N LYS A 152 -1.55 14.38 19.66
CA LYS A 152 -2.40 14.62 18.48
C LYS A 152 -2.98 13.30 17.95
N LEU A 153 -2.14 12.29 17.71
CA LEU A 153 -2.59 10.98 17.21
C LEU A 153 -3.63 10.35 18.14
N ARG A 154 -3.41 10.40 19.46
CA ARG A 154 -4.38 9.89 20.46
C ARG A 154 -5.70 10.65 20.41
N SER A 155 -5.66 11.98 20.31
CA SER A 155 -6.87 12.82 20.29
C SER A 155 -7.73 12.57 19.03
N GLU A 156 -7.12 12.19 17.92
CA GLU A 156 -7.82 11.90 16.66
C GLU A 156 -8.56 10.56 16.67
N ILE A 157 -8.19 9.60 17.52
CA ILE A 157 -8.75 8.24 17.49
C ILE A 157 -10.28 8.25 17.64
N ALA A 158 -10.81 8.95 18.64
CA ALA A 158 -12.25 9.01 18.87
C ALA A 158 -12.99 9.68 17.71
N THR A 159 -12.43 10.76 17.17
CA THR A 159 -12.99 11.47 16.01
C THR A 159 -13.00 10.57 14.76
N LYS A 160 -11.90 9.85 14.49
CA LYS A 160 -11.82 8.92 13.36
C LYS A 160 -12.81 7.77 13.50
N LYS A 161 -12.97 7.20 14.70
CA LYS A 161 -13.98 6.15 14.98
C LYS A 161 -15.40 6.64 14.69
N LEU A 162 -15.75 7.82 15.19
CA LEU A 162 -17.06 8.42 14.94
C LEU A 162 -17.26 8.71 13.46
N PHE A 163 -16.27 9.29 12.81
CA PHE A 163 -16.32 9.61 11.38
C PHE A 163 -16.52 8.35 10.53
N LEU A 164 -15.76 7.29 10.80
CA LEU A 164 -15.96 6.02 10.12
C LEU A 164 -17.37 5.44 10.35
N ALA A 165 -17.87 5.50 11.58
CA ALA A 165 -19.22 5.03 11.90
C ALA A 165 -20.32 5.79 11.12
N MET A 166 -20.13 7.08 10.84
CA MET A 166 -21.05 7.88 10.01
C MET A 166 -20.95 7.53 8.52
N LEU A 167 -19.78 7.13 8.04
CA LEU A 167 -19.53 6.79 6.64
C LEU A 167 -20.02 5.39 6.27
N MET A 168 -19.79 4.41 7.14
CA MET A 168 -20.06 2.98 6.87
C MET A 168 -21.44 2.70 6.28
N PRO A 169 -22.56 3.27 6.80
CA PRO A 169 -23.90 3.00 6.26
C PRO A 169 -24.13 3.52 4.85
N ARG A 170 -23.25 4.37 4.33
CA ARG A 170 -23.39 5.03 3.03
C ARG A 170 -22.83 4.19 1.89
N PHE A 171 -21.99 3.17 2.21
CA PHE A 171 -21.30 2.35 1.24
C PHE A 171 -21.75 0.89 1.27
N ASN A 172 -21.83 0.26 0.09
CA ASN A 172 -22.13 -1.17 -0.04
C ASN A 172 -21.01 -2.02 0.49
N HIS A 173 -19.75 -1.63 0.20
CA HIS A 173 -18.55 -2.37 0.58
C HIS A 173 -17.49 -1.45 1.18
N LEU A 174 -16.83 -1.97 2.21
CA LEU A 174 -15.70 -1.34 2.89
C LEU A 174 -14.48 -2.25 2.67
N LEU A 175 -13.46 -1.75 1.97
CA LEU A 175 -12.31 -2.57 1.60
C LEU A 175 -11.12 -2.29 2.52
N LEU A 176 -10.37 -3.33 2.86
CA LEU A 176 -9.17 -3.27 3.68
C LEU A 176 -8.08 -4.16 3.10
N ALA A 177 -6.82 -3.70 3.17
CA ALA A 177 -5.66 -4.44 2.67
C ALA A 177 -5.24 -5.60 3.58
N SER A 178 -5.62 -5.54 4.86
CA SER A 178 -5.30 -6.55 5.88
C SER A 178 -6.51 -7.44 6.17
N ALA A 179 -6.31 -8.76 6.12
CA ALA A 179 -7.33 -9.73 6.54
C ALA A 179 -7.65 -9.62 8.04
N ASP A 180 -6.67 -9.24 8.86
CA ASP A 180 -6.79 -9.09 10.30
C ASP A 180 -7.64 -7.87 10.64
N ASP A 181 -7.39 -6.74 9.97
CA ASP A 181 -8.22 -5.53 10.11
C ASP A 181 -9.67 -5.81 9.67
N CYS A 182 -9.84 -6.54 8.56
CA CYS A 182 -11.17 -6.98 8.11
C CYS A 182 -11.88 -7.81 9.19
N ARG A 183 -11.18 -8.76 9.82
CA ARG A 183 -11.79 -9.58 10.88
C ARG A 183 -12.15 -8.74 12.11
N THR A 184 -11.25 -7.84 12.49
CA THR A 184 -11.45 -6.95 13.65
C THR A 184 -12.62 -6.01 13.43
N LEU A 185 -12.67 -5.30 12.30
CA LEU A 185 -13.76 -4.37 12.02
C LEU A 185 -15.09 -5.09 11.78
N ARG A 186 -15.09 -6.25 11.13
CA ARG A 186 -16.29 -7.08 10.93
C ARG A 186 -16.88 -7.55 12.27
N SER A 187 -16.04 -7.91 13.24
CA SER A 187 -16.51 -8.30 14.58
C SER A 187 -17.12 -7.12 15.36
N ARG A 188 -16.57 -5.91 15.18
CA ARG A 188 -17.06 -4.68 15.82
C ARG A 188 -18.32 -4.12 15.16
N HIS A 189 -18.47 -4.33 13.85
CA HIS A 189 -19.52 -3.74 13.01
C HIS A 189 -20.18 -4.78 12.09
N PRO A 190 -20.86 -5.80 12.63
CA PRO A 190 -21.36 -6.96 11.86
C PRO A 190 -22.45 -6.60 10.84
N ALA A 191 -23.06 -5.43 10.94
CA ALA A 191 -24.06 -4.96 9.98
C ALA A 191 -23.49 -4.47 8.65
N HIS A 192 -22.16 -4.30 8.55
CA HIS A 192 -21.49 -3.74 7.38
C HIS A 192 -20.66 -4.78 6.64
N SER A 193 -20.55 -4.60 5.31
CA SER A 193 -19.79 -5.48 4.44
C SER A 193 -18.32 -5.05 4.37
N PHE A 194 -17.47 -5.69 5.15
CA PHE A 194 -16.01 -5.53 5.04
C PHE A 194 -15.44 -6.61 4.13
N VAL A 195 -14.65 -6.19 3.16
CA VAL A 195 -14.03 -7.08 2.16
C VAL A 195 -12.52 -6.94 2.24
N HIS A 196 -11.82 -8.06 2.37
CA HIS A 196 -10.37 -8.10 2.24
C HIS A 196 -9.99 -7.95 0.78
N LEU A 197 -9.44 -6.80 0.42
CA LEU A 197 -8.84 -6.52 -0.87
C LEU A 197 -7.32 -6.40 -0.68
N PRO A 198 -6.53 -7.44 -0.96
CA PRO A 198 -5.09 -7.40 -0.73
C PRO A 198 -4.41 -6.36 -1.62
N ASN A 199 -3.29 -5.81 -1.15
CA ASN A 199 -2.41 -5.04 -2.03
C ASN A 199 -1.82 -5.97 -3.09
N ALA A 200 -1.76 -5.51 -4.34
CA ALA A 200 -1.18 -6.26 -5.43
C ALA A 200 0.15 -5.65 -5.88
N VAL A 201 1.04 -6.50 -6.34
CA VAL A 201 2.29 -6.11 -7.01
C VAL A 201 2.25 -6.53 -8.47
N ARG A 202 2.87 -5.72 -9.31
CA ARG A 202 2.97 -6.00 -10.75
C ARG A 202 4.10 -6.98 -11.02
N ALA A 203 3.85 -7.89 -11.95
CA ALA A 203 4.94 -8.64 -12.54
C ALA A 203 5.87 -7.67 -13.29
N PRO A 204 7.20 -7.83 -13.21
CA PRO A 204 8.12 -7.06 -14.02
C PRO A 204 7.83 -7.32 -15.51
N GLU A 205 7.81 -6.28 -16.34
CA GLU A 205 7.57 -6.37 -17.79
C GLU A 205 8.61 -7.25 -18.47
N SER A 206 9.82 -7.26 -17.92
CA SER A 206 10.88 -8.18 -18.35
C SER A 206 11.60 -8.70 -17.11
N PRO A 207 11.91 -10.01 -17.04
CA PRO A 207 12.87 -10.49 -16.06
C PRO A 207 14.14 -9.66 -16.23
N ALA A 208 14.79 -9.26 -15.13
CA ALA A 208 16.08 -8.56 -15.21
C ALA A 208 17.15 -9.50 -15.80
N ALA A 209 17.13 -9.63 -17.14
CA ALA A 209 18.00 -10.52 -17.86
C ALA A 209 19.45 -10.04 -17.70
N GLY A 210 20.35 -10.95 -17.26
CA GLY A 210 21.78 -10.68 -17.14
C GLY A 210 22.21 -9.96 -15.87
N VAL A 211 21.30 -9.67 -14.93
CA VAL A 211 21.68 -9.14 -13.61
C VAL A 211 22.20 -10.30 -12.74
N ASN A 212 23.48 -10.24 -12.42
CA ASN A 212 24.08 -11.22 -11.53
C ASN A 212 23.78 -10.84 -10.08
N ARG A 213 23.08 -11.70 -9.35
CA ARG A 213 22.76 -11.51 -7.94
C ARG A 213 24.06 -11.60 -7.11
N ASP A 214 24.35 -10.56 -6.32
CA ASP A 214 25.42 -10.58 -5.38
C ASP A 214 24.94 -11.11 -4.01
N PRO A 215 25.30 -12.33 -3.59
CA PRO A 215 24.85 -12.91 -2.32
C PRO A 215 25.26 -12.09 -1.09
N ARG A 216 26.22 -11.17 -1.24
CA ARG A 216 26.71 -10.29 -0.17
C ARG A 216 26.00 -8.94 -0.14
N SER A 217 25.13 -8.67 -1.08
CA SER A 217 24.36 -7.42 -1.16
C SER A 217 23.05 -7.56 -0.39
N ILE A 218 22.96 -6.91 0.78
CA ILE A 218 21.77 -6.83 1.62
C ILE A 218 21.03 -5.55 1.23
N LEU A 219 19.75 -5.67 0.85
CA LEU A 219 18.90 -4.56 0.40
C LEU A 219 17.88 -4.19 1.47
N PHE A 220 17.66 -2.90 1.66
CA PHE A 220 16.48 -2.33 2.31
C PHE A 220 15.84 -1.32 1.36
N VAL A 221 14.50 -1.36 1.24
CA VAL A 221 13.73 -0.41 0.41
C VAL A 221 12.64 0.25 1.27
N GLY A 222 12.50 1.58 1.18
CA GLY A 222 11.40 2.29 1.80
C GLY A 222 11.64 3.77 2.02
N SER A 223 10.55 4.55 2.20
CA SER A 223 10.66 5.94 2.62
C SER A 223 11.31 6.03 3.99
N LEU A 224 12.41 6.77 4.09
CA LEU A 224 13.17 6.94 5.32
C LEU A 224 12.64 8.10 6.18
N ASP A 225 11.65 8.88 5.67
CA ASP A 225 10.86 9.83 6.47
C ASP A 225 9.73 9.13 7.26
N TYR A 226 9.56 7.83 7.07
CA TYR A 226 8.59 7.01 7.81
C TYR A 226 9.30 6.37 9.00
N LEU A 227 8.93 6.78 10.21
CA LEU A 227 9.61 6.42 11.46
C LEU A 227 9.94 4.92 11.61
N PRO A 228 9.04 3.97 11.30
CA PRO A 228 9.39 2.55 11.37
C PRO A 228 10.50 2.13 10.41
N ASN A 229 10.61 2.73 9.24
CA ASN A 229 11.69 2.44 8.29
C ASN A 229 13.01 3.04 8.77
N GLU A 230 12.99 4.25 9.30
CA GLU A 230 14.14 4.92 9.91
C GLU A 230 14.70 4.08 11.06
N ASP A 231 13.83 3.67 12.00
CA ASP A 231 14.18 2.80 13.12
C ASP A 231 14.77 1.46 12.64
N ALA A 232 14.14 0.82 11.66
CA ALA A 232 14.60 -0.46 11.11
C ALA A 232 16.01 -0.35 10.50
N VAL A 233 16.26 0.69 9.72
CA VAL A 233 17.58 0.95 9.11
C VAL A 233 18.62 1.20 10.17
N ALA A 234 18.31 2.04 11.16
CA ALA A 234 19.22 2.34 12.27
C ALA A 234 19.50 1.10 13.13
N PHE A 235 18.47 0.32 13.45
CA PHE A 235 18.60 -0.94 14.18
C PHE A 235 19.46 -1.96 13.44
N PHE A 236 19.21 -2.14 12.15
CA PHE A 236 20.02 -3.07 11.33
C PHE A 236 21.49 -2.64 11.28
N ALA A 237 21.76 -1.37 11.00
CA ALA A 237 23.12 -0.86 10.87
C ALA A 237 23.92 -0.92 12.19
N ARG A 238 23.25 -0.69 13.34
CA ARG A 238 23.91 -0.64 14.65
C ARG A 238 24.07 -2.00 15.30
N SER A 239 23.07 -2.88 15.18
CA SER A 239 22.96 -4.08 15.99
C SER A 239 23.12 -5.38 15.19
N ILE A 240 22.77 -5.41 13.90
CA ILE A 240 22.76 -6.62 13.09
C ILE A 240 23.96 -6.67 12.13
N LEU A 241 24.20 -5.60 11.39
CA LEU A 241 25.26 -5.55 10.39
C LEU A 241 26.65 -5.83 10.96
N PRO A 242 27.05 -5.33 12.16
CA PRO A 242 28.33 -5.67 12.77
C PRO A 242 28.52 -7.18 12.95
N LEU A 243 27.49 -7.90 13.47
CA LEU A 243 27.52 -9.34 13.69
C LEU A 243 27.69 -10.11 12.37
N ILE A 244 27.06 -9.63 11.29
CA ILE A 244 27.25 -10.21 9.95
C ILE A 244 28.68 -10.00 9.47
N ARG A 245 29.20 -8.77 9.61
CA ARG A 245 30.52 -8.38 9.10
C ARG A 245 31.68 -8.98 9.89
N GLU A 246 31.49 -9.37 11.14
CA GLU A 246 32.45 -10.19 11.88
C GLU A 246 32.71 -11.55 11.22
N ARG A 247 31.74 -12.08 10.45
CA ARG A 247 31.83 -13.37 9.75
C ARG A 247 32.23 -13.23 8.28
N ASP A 248 31.72 -12.21 7.58
CA ASP A 248 32.10 -11.83 6.20
C ASP A 248 32.12 -10.30 6.07
N ASP A 249 33.28 -9.70 6.13
CA ASP A 249 33.49 -8.23 6.08
C ASP A 249 33.18 -7.62 4.73
N ARG A 250 32.95 -8.45 3.69
CA ARG A 250 32.49 -8.01 2.35
C ARG A 250 31.00 -7.77 2.24
N MET A 251 30.23 -8.15 3.27
CA MET A 251 28.79 -7.90 3.29
C MET A 251 28.50 -6.40 3.28
N THR A 252 27.58 -5.98 2.41
CA THR A 252 27.17 -4.59 2.22
C THR A 252 25.68 -4.41 2.45
N PHE A 253 25.31 -3.31 3.11
CA PHE A 253 23.92 -2.93 3.36
C PHE A 253 23.55 -1.73 2.50
N ARG A 254 22.76 -1.97 1.47
CA ARG A 254 22.26 -0.98 0.50
C ARG A 254 20.88 -0.51 0.94
N ILE A 255 20.73 0.80 1.06
CA ILE A 255 19.50 1.44 1.52
C ILE A 255 18.96 2.30 0.38
N VAL A 256 17.80 1.92 -0.15
CA VAL A 256 17.11 2.62 -1.23
C VAL A 256 15.87 3.31 -0.67
N GLY A 257 15.81 4.62 -0.83
CA GLY A 257 14.71 5.44 -0.34
C GLY A 257 15.14 6.87 0.00
N VAL A 258 14.16 7.73 0.20
CA VAL A 258 14.36 9.15 0.54
C VAL A 258 14.11 9.37 2.02
N GLY A 259 14.93 10.20 2.66
CA GLY A 259 14.81 10.68 4.02
C GLY A 259 16.08 11.42 4.42
N GLN A 260 15.92 12.45 5.25
CA GLN A 260 17.00 13.39 5.59
C GLN A 260 17.21 13.56 7.11
N SER A 261 16.71 12.61 7.93
CA SER A 261 16.90 12.70 9.39
C SER A 261 18.37 12.54 9.79
N GLU A 262 18.72 13.09 10.93
CA GLU A 262 20.05 12.92 11.53
C GLU A 262 20.39 11.45 11.80
N SER A 263 19.38 10.65 12.16
CA SER A 263 19.53 9.22 12.39
C SER A 263 19.94 8.50 11.09
N ILE A 264 19.30 8.83 9.97
CA ILE A 264 19.67 8.27 8.65
C ILE A 264 21.05 8.77 8.20
N ALA A 265 21.39 10.02 8.44
CA ALA A 265 22.74 10.53 8.15
C ALA A 265 23.80 9.79 8.97
N ALA A 266 23.49 9.45 10.22
CA ALA A 266 24.40 8.75 11.12
C ALA A 266 24.69 7.31 10.67
N VAL A 267 23.76 6.61 9.98
CA VAL A 267 24.00 5.23 9.55
C VAL A 267 25.12 5.10 8.50
N ARG A 268 25.43 6.18 7.76
CA ARG A 268 26.57 6.21 6.81
C ARG A 268 27.92 5.92 7.46
N ARG A 269 28.05 6.11 8.78
CA ARG A 269 29.29 5.91 9.53
C ARG A 269 29.61 4.43 9.74
N PHE A 270 28.62 3.56 9.60
CA PHE A 270 28.83 2.12 9.82
C PHE A 270 29.51 1.49 8.59
N PRO A 271 30.58 0.70 8.79
CA PRO A 271 31.24 0.00 7.70
C PRO A 271 30.26 -0.89 6.92
N GLY A 272 30.37 -0.85 5.60
CA GLY A 272 29.51 -1.64 4.70
C GLY A 272 28.14 -1.02 4.40
N VAL A 273 27.75 0.11 5.01
CA VAL A 273 26.49 0.80 4.70
C VAL A 273 26.64 1.67 3.45
N ARG A 274 25.65 1.58 2.54
CA ARG A 274 25.54 2.40 1.32
C ARG A 274 24.15 2.99 1.23
N LEU A 275 24.02 4.29 1.43
CA LEU A 275 22.79 5.04 1.14
C LEU A 275 22.75 5.37 -0.35
N ILE A 276 21.83 4.73 -1.07
CA ILE A 276 21.66 4.90 -2.52
C ILE A 276 20.77 6.13 -2.80
N GLY A 277 19.78 6.39 -1.95
CA GLY A 277 18.77 7.43 -2.19
C GLY A 277 17.60 6.94 -3.02
N ALA A 278 16.90 7.88 -3.68
CA ALA A 278 15.84 7.55 -4.62
C ALA A 278 16.41 6.95 -5.90
N VAL A 279 15.74 5.94 -6.42
CA VAL A 279 16.03 5.36 -7.74
C VAL A 279 14.76 5.46 -8.61
N PRO A 280 14.91 5.63 -9.93
CA PRO A 280 13.76 5.69 -10.83
C PRO A 280 13.06 4.34 -10.99
N ASP A 281 13.77 3.24 -10.80
CA ASP A 281 13.30 1.86 -10.94
C ASP A 281 13.89 0.97 -9.86
N LEU A 282 13.04 0.20 -9.18
CA LEU A 282 13.43 -0.74 -8.13
C LEU A 282 13.77 -2.14 -8.67
N VAL A 283 13.40 -2.45 -9.91
CA VAL A 283 13.63 -3.76 -10.53
C VAL A 283 15.12 -4.16 -10.49
N PRO A 284 16.07 -3.32 -10.92
CA PRO A 284 17.50 -3.64 -10.83
C PRO A 284 17.99 -3.82 -9.38
N GLU A 285 17.43 -3.07 -8.45
CA GLU A 285 17.82 -3.14 -7.03
C GLU A 285 17.45 -4.50 -6.42
N TYR A 286 16.18 -4.94 -6.63
CA TYR A 286 15.75 -6.26 -6.20
C TYR A 286 16.50 -7.39 -6.91
N ALA A 287 16.69 -7.29 -8.22
CA ALA A 287 17.32 -8.32 -9.02
C ALA A 287 18.80 -8.57 -8.64
N SER A 288 19.53 -7.49 -8.32
CA SER A 288 20.95 -7.57 -7.95
C SER A 288 21.20 -7.92 -6.48
N ALA A 289 20.20 -7.77 -5.61
CA ALA A 289 20.35 -8.03 -4.19
C ALA A 289 20.43 -9.52 -3.87
N GLY A 290 21.34 -9.91 -3.00
CA GLY A 290 21.40 -11.25 -2.43
C GLY A 290 20.18 -11.56 -1.56
N MET A 291 19.71 -10.54 -0.83
CA MET A 291 18.51 -10.61 0.02
C MET A 291 17.91 -9.23 0.30
N LEU A 292 16.61 -9.19 0.55
CA LEU A 292 15.94 -8.07 1.19
C LEU A 292 15.86 -8.29 2.69
N VAL A 293 16.09 -7.24 3.48
CA VAL A 293 15.87 -7.26 4.94
C VAL A 293 14.75 -6.33 5.35
N VAL A 294 13.90 -6.82 6.28
CA VAL A 294 12.76 -6.08 6.81
C VAL A 294 12.81 -6.15 8.35
N PRO A 295 13.79 -5.49 8.99
CA PRO A 295 14.00 -5.56 10.44
C PRO A 295 13.08 -4.58 11.20
N LEU A 296 11.79 -4.52 10.82
CA LEU A 296 10.80 -3.63 11.41
C LEU A 296 10.46 -4.10 12.82
N ARG A 297 10.49 -3.18 13.79
CA ARG A 297 10.06 -3.40 15.18
C ARG A 297 8.69 -2.80 15.45
N ALA A 298 8.20 -1.97 14.53
CA ALA A 298 6.94 -1.27 14.60
C ALA A 298 6.37 -1.01 13.19
N GLY A 299 5.14 -0.54 13.13
CA GLY A 299 4.48 -0.18 11.88
C GLY A 299 3.21 -1.01 11.63
N SER A 300 2.30 -0.46 10.82
CA SER A 300 1.04 -1.08 10.38
C SER A 300 1.00 -1.21 8.86
N GLY A 301 -0.05 -1.80 8.34
CA GLY A 301 -0.31 -1.96 6.91
C GLY A 301 0.49 -3.09 6.23
N THR A 302 0.18 -3.38 4.98
CA THR A 302 0.84 -4.43 4.20
C THR A 302 2.28 -4.04 3.85
N ARG A 303 3.19 -4.98 4.02
CA ARG A 303 4.62 -4.79 3.72
C ARG A 303 4.89 -4.99 2.23
N ILE A 304 4.55 -4.00 1.42
CA ILE A 304 4.68 -4.05 -0.05
C ILE A 304 6.08 -4.45 -0.48
N LYS A 305 7.13 -3.99 0.20
CA LYS A 305 8.53 -4.37 -0.09
C LYS A 305 8.77 -5.89 -0.02
N ILE A 306 8.05 -6.64 0.84
CA ILE A 306 8.13 -8.11 0.87
C ILE A 306 7.46 -8.71 -0.36
N LEU A 307 6.29 -8.16 -0.74
CA LEU A 307 5.57 -8.61 -1.94
C LEU A 307 6.39 -8.35 -3.22
N GLU A 308 7.02 -7.19 -3.31
CA GLU A 308 7.95 -6.85 -4.41
C GLU A 308 9.14 -7.80 -4.43
N ALA A 309 9.79 -8.04 -3.29
CA ALA A 309 10.90 -8.99 -3.21
C ALA A 309 10.48 -10.40 -3.66
N PHE A 310 9.31 -10.87 -3.25
CA PHE A 310 8.76 -12.16 -3.70
C PHE A 310 8.51 -12.17 -5.20
N GLN A 311 7.98 -11.08 -5.75
CA GLN A 311 7.75 -10.94 -7.18
C GLN A 311 9.05 -10.98 -7.99
N HIS A 312 10.12 -10.40 -7.43
CA HIS A 312 11.47 -10.39 -8.04
C HIS A 312 12.33 -11.59 -7.64
N ARG A 313 11.76 -12.58 -6.95
CA ARG A 313 12.47 -13.78 -6.46
C ARG A 313 13.70 -13.42 -5.60
N THR A 314 13.63 -12.33 -4.84
CA THR A 314 14.66 -11.92 -3.91
C THR A 314 14.38 -12.57 -2.56
N PRO A 315 15.32 -13.34 -1.97
CA PRO A 315 15.14 -13.93 -0.64
C PRO A 315 14.91 -12.84 0.41
N VAL A 316 14.09 -13.13 1.43
CA VAL A 316 13.74 -12.17 2.47
C VAL A 316 14.09 -12.68 3.85
N VAL A 317 14.70 -11.80 4.68
CA VAL A 317 14.79 -11.96 6.13
C VAL A 317 13.94 -10.85 6.76
N SER A 318 13.04 -11.21 7.66
CA SER A 318 12.12 -10.27 8.32
C SER A 318 12.03 -10.56 9.81
N THR A 319 11.66 -9.54 10.59
CA THR A 319 11.13 -9.77 11.94
C THR A 319 9.70 -10.29 11.84
N THR A 320 9.18 -10.88 12.92
CA THR A 320 7.75 -11.20 13.05
C THR A 320 6.88 -9.97 12.77
N LYS A 321 7.26 -8.81 13.32
CA LYS A 321 6.59 -7.53 13.05
C LYS A 321 6.72 -7.07 11.62
N GLY A 322 7.86 -7.32 10.98
CA GLY A 322 8.09 -7.00 9.57
C GLY A 322 7.22 -7.82 8.61
N ALA A 323 6.85 -9.03 8.96
CA ALA A 323 6.00 -9.92 8.16
C ALA A 323 4.50 -9.87 8.56
N GLU A 324 4.15 -9.07 9.59
CA GLU A 324 2.78 -8.96 10.10
C GLU A 324 1.77 -8.61 8.99
N GLY A 325 0.62 -9.24 9.01
CA GLY A 325 -0.46 -9.06 8.02
C GLY A 325 -0.27 -9.83 6.72
N LEU A 326 0.84 -10.56 6.55
CA LEU A 326 1.08 -11.48 5.45
C LEU A 326 0.91 -12.93 5.93
N ALA A 327 0.10 -13.72 5.23
CA ALA A 327 -0.07 -15.14 5.52
C ALA A 327 1.12 -15.95 5.00
N VAL A 328 2.33 -15.65 5.50
CA VAL A 328 3.59 -16.28 5.11
C VAL A 328 4.14 -17.17 6.23
N THR A 329 4.91 -18.20 5.86
CA THR A 329 5.46 -19.19 6.79
C THR A 329 6.99 -19.08 6.82
N ASN A 330 7.54 -19.02 8.05
CA ASN A 330 8.98 -19.06 8.27
C ASN A 330 9.60 -20.37 7.72
N GLY A 331 10.74 -20.24 7.04
CA GLY A 331 11.44 -21.36 6.40
C GLY A 331 10.79 -21.89 5.13
N GLU A 332 9.64 -21.33 4.72
CA GLU A 332 8.94 -21.68 3.50
C GLU A 332 8.91 -20.54 2.47
N HIS A 333 8.54 -19.33 2.88
CA HIS A 333 8.45 -18.16 2.01
C HIS A 333 9.57 -17.15 2.28
N LEU A 334 10.02 -17.07 3.53
CA LEU A 334 11.06 -16.16 4.02
C LEU A 334 11.68 -16.75 5.29
N LEU A 335 12.71 -16.07 5.82
CA LEU A 335 13.22 -16.35 7.15
C LEU A 335 12.72 -15.28 8.12
N ILE A 336 12.23 -15.71 9.30
CA ILE A 336 11.82 -14.80 10.39
C ILE A 336 12.84 -14.93 11.53
N ALA A 337 13.29 -13.76 12.00
CA ALA A 337 14.22 -13.64 13.11
C ALA A 337 13.97 -12.32 13.86
N ASP A 338 13.85 -12.38 15.18
CA ASP A 338 13.48 -11.22 16.00
C ASP A 338 14.64 -10.64 16.82
N THR A 339 15.68 -11.45 17.08
CA THR A 339 16.91 -10.96 17.75
C THR A 339 17.99 -10.58 16.74
N PRO A 340 18.92 -9.68 17.09
CA PRO A 340 20.03 -9.33 16.21
C PRO A 340 20.87 -10.54 15.79
N GLU A 341 21.12 -11.47 16.70
CA GLU A 341 21.92 -12.66 16.50
C GLU A 341 21.26 -13.64 15.52
N GLU A 342 19.96 -13.92 15.72
CA GLU A 342 19.17 -14.76 14.81
C GLU A 342 19.06 -14.13 13.43
N PHE A 343 18.86 -12.80 13.37
CA PHE A 343 18.73 -12.07 12.11
C PHE A 343 20.06 -12.10 11.33
N ALA A 344 21.18 -11.88 12.01
CA ALA A 344 22.50 -11.99 11.41
C ALA A 344 22.78 -13.42 10.90
N ALA A 345 22.44 -14.44 11.69
CA ALA A 345 22.58 -15.84 11.30
C ALA A 345 21.71 -16.17 10.07
N ALA A 346 20.49 -15.67 10.00
CA ALA A 346 19.60 -15.84 8.84
C ALA A 346 20.18 -15.18 7.58
N CYS A 347 20.72 -13.97 7.67
CA CYS A 347 21.40 -13.31 6.56
C CYS A 347 22.62 -14.10 6.06
N LEU A 348 23.49 -14.56 6.97
CA LEU A 348 24.67 -15.36 6.63
C LEU A 348 24.27 -16.69 5.99
N ARG A 349 23.20 -17.31 6.46
CA ARG A 349 22.69 -18.54 5.87
C ARG A 349 22.21 -18.31 4.43
N LEU A 350 21.46 -17.23 4.15
CA LEU A 350 21.04 -16.89 2.79
C LEU A 350 22.22 -16.54 1.87
N SER A 351 23.30 -15.97 2.42
CA SER A 351 24.47 -15.61 1.60
C SER A 351 25.33 -16.82 1.18
N SER A 352 25.12 -17.99 1.81
CA SER A 352 25.96 -19.18 1.61
C SER A 352 25.18 -20.44 1.17
N ASP A 353 23.85 -20.43 1.16
CA ASP A 353 22.99 -21.57 0.83
C ASP A 353 22.08 -21.24 -0.36
N ASP A 354 22.59 -21.45 -1.57
CA ASP A 354 21.85 -21.19 -2.82
C ASP A 354 20.61 -22.08 -2.95
N ASP A 355 20.63 -23.31 -2.44
CA ASP A 355 19.49 -24.21 -2.47
C ASP A 355 18.36 -23.73 -1.58
N LEU A 356 18.68 -23.20 -0.42
CA LEU A 356 17.70 -22.57 0.46
C LEU A 356 17.11 -21.33 -0.23
N CYS A 357 17.93 -20.45 -0.79
CA CYS A 357 17.48 -19.27 -1.53
C CYS A 357 16.51 -19.64 -2.64
N ARG A 358 16.84 -20.64 -3.45
CA ARG A 358 15.98 -21.11 -4.53
C ARG A 358 14.65 -21.62 -4.01
N ARG A 359 14.63 -22.50 -3.00
CA ARG A 359 13.39 -23.04 -2.43
C ARG A 359 12.50 -21.96 -1.85
N LEU A 360 13.04 -21.00 -1.09
CA LEU A 360 12.28 -19.91 -0.51
C LEU A 360 11.68 -19.02 -1.61
N THR A 361 12.48 -18.62 -2.59
CA THR A 361 12.04 -17.69 -3.63
C THR A 361 11.03 -18.31 -4.60
N GLU A 362 11.12 -19.60 -4.90
CA GLU A 362 10.13 -20.32 -5.71
C GLU A 362 8.76 -20.34 -5.02
N LYS A 363 8.73 -20.72 -3.73
CA LYS A 363 7.50 -20.76 -2.95
C LYS A 363 6.92 -19.37 -2.71
N ALA A 364 7.76 -18.40 -2.35
CA ALA A 364 7.37 -17.01 -2.15
C ALA A 364 6.78 -16.38 -3.42
N HIS A 365 7.40 -16.63 -4.57
CA HIS A 365 6.89 -16.15 -5.84
C HIS A 365 5.55 -16.81 -6.22
N ALA A 366 5.41 -18.11 -6.06
CA ALA A 366 4.13 -18.79 -6.30
C ALA A 366 3.02 -18.22 -5.38
N TRP A 367 3.35 -17.98 -4.11
CA TRP A 367 2.42 -17.42 -3.14
C TRP A 367 1.99 -15.98 -3.49
N VAL A 368 2.94 -15.10 -3.87
CA VAL A 368 2.59 -13.70 -4.21
C VAL A 368 1.76 -13.62 -5.50
N VAL A 369 2.05 -14.42 -6.50
CA VAL A 369 1.26 -14.51 -7.74
C VAL A 369 -0.17 -14.96 -7.45
N GLN A 370 -0.34 -15.94 -6.57
CA GLN A 370 -1.66 -16.46 -6.20
C GLN A 370 -2.49 -15.47 -5.38
N HIS A 371 -1.88 -14.74 -4.45
CA HIS A 371 -2.61 -13.96 -3.44
C HIS A 371 -2.55 -12.44 -3.66
N HIS A 372 -1.52 -11.93 -4.33
CA HIS A 372 -1.23 -10.51 -4.46
C HIS A 372 -1.02 -10.05 -5.91
N SER A 373 -1.67 -10.72 -6.87
CA SER A 373 -1.69 -10.30 -8.27
C SER A 373 -2.83 -9.32 -8.56
N ILE A 374 -2.70 -8.55 -9.65
CA ILE A 374 -3.79 -7.69 -10.16
C ILE A 374 -5.04 -8.53 -10.49
N ASP A 375 -4.87 -9.77 -10.97
CA ASP A 375 -5.99 -10.66 -11.26
C ASP A 375 -6.76 -11.06 -9.99
N THR A 376 -6.07 -11.23 -8.86
CA THR A 376 -6.72 -11.46 -7.56
C THR A 376 -7.57 -10.25 -7.17
N VAL A 377 -7.04 -9.03 -7.28
CA VAL A 377 -7.78 -7.79 -7.02
C VAL A 377 -8.96 -7.66 -7.97
N ARG A 378 -8.76 -7.93 -9.27
CA ARG A 378 -9.82 -7.89 -10.30
C ARG A 378 -10.97 -8.85 -9.98
N ARG A 379 -10.67 -10.06 -9.54
CA ARG A 379 -11.68 -11.06 -9.15
C ARG A 379 -12.50 -10.56 -7.96
N ILE A 380 -11.87 -10.07 -6.90
CA ILE A 380 -12.55 -9.58 -5.69
C ILE A 380 -13.42 -8.36 -6.01
N LEU A 381 -12.91 -7.39 -6.76
CA LEU A 381 -13.69 -6.22 -7.16
C LEU A 381 -14.89 -6.61 -8.05
N ARG A 382 -14.76 -7.62 -8.92
CA ARG A 382 -15.89 -8.14 -9.71
C ARG A 382 -17.01 -8.71 -8.83
N GLU A 383 -16.67 -9.37 -7.74
CA GLU A 383 -17.66 -9.85 -6.77
C GLU A 383 -18.41 -8.68 -6.10
N CYS A 384 -17.68 -7.60 -5.75
CA CYS A 384 -18.31 -6.38 -5.22
C CYS A 384 -19.29 -5.74 -6.22
N TRP A 385 -18.96 -5.72 -7.51
CA TRP A 385 -19.83 -5.11 -8.55
C TRP A 385 -21.06 -5.95 -8.87
N GLY A 386 -21.07 -7.25 -8.56
CA GLY A 386 -22.24 -8.12 -8.68
C GLY A 386 -23.24 -8.00 -7.53
N ALA A 387 -22.88 -7.30 -6.43
CA ALA A 387 -23.75 -7.15 -5.27
C ALA A 387 -24.99 -6.27 -5.57
N PRO A 388 -26.15 -6.56 -4.95
CA PRO A 388 -27.34 -5.72 -5.07
C PRO A 388 -27.13 -4.35 -4.40
N SER A 389 -27.89 -3.33 -4.84
CA SER A 389 -27.85 -1.99 -4.25
C SER A 389 -28.32 -2.01 -2.78
N ILE A 390 -27.87 -1.03 -1.97
CA ILE A 390 -28.29 -0.89 -0.56
C ILE A 390 -29.81 -0.73 -0.43
N ASP A 391 -30.45 -0.13 -1.45
CA ASP A 391 -31.90 0.11 -1.46
C ASP A 391 -32.73 -1.10 -1.92
N SER A 392 -32.10 -2.22 -2.31
CA SER A 392 -32.82 -3.47 -2.54
C SER A 392 -33.32 -3.99 -1.19
N PRO A 393 -34.63 -4.20 -1.01
CA PRO A 393 -35.17 -4.75 0.25
C PRO A 393 -34.46 -6.08 0.52
N ARG A 394 -33.78 -6.16 1.68
CA ARG A 394 -33.21 -7.44 2.12
C ARG A 394 -34.36 -8.45 2.21
N PRO A 395 -34.23 -9.66 1.68
CA PRO A 395 -35.25 -10.68 1.92
C PRO A 395 -35.42 -10.82 3.44
N ARG A 396 -36.64 -10.61 3.93
CA ARG A 396 -36.99 -10.84 5.33
C ARG A 396 -36.91 -12.36 5.54
N HIS A 397 -35.91 -12.80 6.28
CA HIS A 397 -35.87 -14.15 6.85
C HIS A 397 -36.54 -14.15 8.21
#